data_0abb08285f1da4097b22afd15f274fa9
#
_entry.id   0abb08285f1da4097b22afd15f274fa9
#
_cell.length_a   1.000
_cell.length_b   1.000
_cell.length_c   1.000
_cell.angle_alpha   90.00
_cell.angle_beta   90.00
_cell.angle_gamma   90.00
#
_symmetry.space_group_name_H-M   'P 1'
#
loop_
_entity.id
_entity.type
_entity.pdbx_description
1 polymer ?
#
loop_
_entity_poly.entity_id
_entity_poly.type
_entity_poly.pdbx_seq_one_letter_code
_entity_poly.pdbx_strand_id
1 'polypeptide(L)'
;MKGIILAGGSGTRLYPITKGVSKQLLPIYDKPMIYYPLSVLMLSGIREILVISTPQDLPGFERLLGDGSDFGIRLSYAEQPSPDGLAQAFIIGEEFIGDDDVCLVLGDNIFYGQSFSKMLSQAVENVTKERKATVFGYYVKDPERYGVAEFDNAGNVLSIEEKPAQPKSNYAVVGLYCYPNKVVKVAKNIKPSARGELEITTVNQEFLNDGELKVQLLGRGFAWLDTGTHDSLSEASNFVETLEKRQGLKISCLEEIAYRKGWITAEKLQELAKPMLKNQYGQYLQQLTINN
;
A
#
# COMPACT_ATOMS: atom_id res chain seq x y z
N MET A 1 -12.39 10.00 2.92
CA MET A 1 -11.05 9.41 3.17
C MET A 1 -10.24 9.44 1.90
N LYS A 2 -8.99 9.84 1.98
CA LYS A 2 -8.03 9.91 0.87
C LYS A 2 -6.94 8.85 1.02
N GLY A 3 -6.22 8.57 -0.07
CA GLY A 3 -5.14 7.60 -0.09
C GLY A 3 -3.79 8.25 -0.33
N ILE A 4 -2.73 7.70 0.26
CA ILE A 4 -1.34 8.05 -0.06
C ILE A 4 -0.59 6.78 -0.40
N ILE A 5 0.15 6.79 -1.48
CA ILE A 5 1.16 5.78 -1.79
C ILE A 5 2.53 6.42 -1.63
N LEU A 6 3.32 5.91 -0.69
CA LEU A 6 4.70 6.35 -0.54
C LEU A 6 5.61 5.45 -1.37
N ALA A 7 6.03 5.97 -2.52
CA ALA A 7 6.83 5.28 -3.51
C ALA A 7 8.23 5.94 -3.64
N GLY A 8 8.79 6.36 -2.52
CA GLY A 8 10.13 6.94 -2.42
C GLY A 8 11.20 5.91 -2.07
N GLY A 9 12.39 6.42 -1.80
CA GLY A 9 13.56 5.65 -1.38
C GLY A 9 14.57 5.41 -2.52
N SER A 10 15.84 5.26 -2.14
CA SER A 10 16.96 5.14 -3.09
C SER A 10 17.05 3.81 -3.84
N GLY A 11 16.30 2.78 -3.41
CA GLY A 11 16.32 1.45 -4.03
C GLY A 11 17.69 0.75 -4.06
N THR A 12 18.68 1.22 -3.30
CA THR A 12 20.08 0.75 -3.38
C THR A 12 20.27 -0.74 -3.14
N ARG A 13 19.39 -1.37 -2.36
CA ARG A 13 19.42 -2.82 -2.13
C ARG A 13 19.14 -3.66 -3.39
N LEU A 14 18.57 -3.04 -4.42
CA LEU A 14 18.27 -3.67 -5.72
C LEU A 14 19.22 -3.22 -6.85
N TYR A 15 20.34 -2.54 -6.51
CA TYR A 15 21.33 -2.22 -7.53
C TYR A 15 21.90 -3.50 -8.16
N PRO A 16 22.17 -3.51 -9.48
CA PRO A 16 22.11 -2.38 -10.41
C PRO A 16 20.73 -2.10 -11.03
N ILE A 17 19.70 -2.90 -10.78
CA ILE A 17 18.38 -2.82 -11.44
C ILE A 17 17.76 -1.42 -11.28
N THR A 18 17.83 -0.86 -10.08
CA THR A 18 17.21 0.41 -9.72
C THR A 18 18.10 1.64 -9.97
N LYS A 19 19.19 1.51 -10.71
CA LYS A 19 20.01 2.68 -11.07
C LYS A 19 19.36 3.62 -12.08
N GLY A 20 18.48 3.09 -12.91
CA GLY A 20 17.82 3.84 -13.98
C GLY A 20 16.31 3.90 -13.89
N VAL A 21 15.71 3.28 -12.85
CA VAL A 21 14.27 3.21 -12.69
C VAL A 21 13.90 3.06 -11.22
N SER A 22 12.81 3.70 -10.81
CA SER A 22 12.23 3.50 -9.48
C SER A 22 11.91 2.03 -9.24
N LYS A 23 12.18 1.54 -8.01
CA LYS A 23 11.81 0.18 -7.58
C LYS A 23 10.35 -0.14 -7.86
N GLN A 24 9.44 0.78 -7.56
CA GLN A 24 8.01 0.58 -7.69
C GLN A 24 7.50 0.58 -9.13
N LEU A 25 8.36 0.91 -10.10
CA LEU A 25 8.09 0.76 -11.54
C LEU A 25 8.61 -0.57 -12.11
N LEU A 26 9.35 -1.36 -11.32
CA LEU A 26 9.79 -2.69 -11.74
C LEU A 26 8.58 -3.62 -11.92
N PRO A 27 8.65 -4.56 -12.86
CA PRO A 27 7.57 -5.50 -13.06
C PRO A 27 7.50 -6.53 -11.91
N ILE A 28 6.29 -6.81 -11.46
CA ILE A 28 5.94 -8.00 -10.69
C ILE A 28 5.03 -8.84 -11.58
N TYR A 29 5.62 -9.84 -12.21
CA TYR A 29 5.04 -10.67 -13.24
C TYR A 29 4.59 -9.86 -14.46
N ASP A 30 3.31 -9.49 -14.59
CA ASP A 30 2.73 -8.91 -15.81
C ASP A 30 2.34 -7.42 -15.67
N LYS A 31 2.64 -6.79 -14.54
CA LYS A 31 2.32 -5.36 -14.29
C LYS A 31 3.35 -4.69 -13.39
N PRO A 32 3.44 -3.34 -13.40
CA PRO A 32 4.34 -2.61 -12.51
C PRO A 32 3.98 -2.80 -11.04
N MET A 33 4.99 -2.84 -10.17
CA MET A 33 4.82 -3.03 -8.72
C MET A 33 3.82 -2.05 -8.10
N ILE A 34 3.79 -0.79 -8.53
CA ILE A 34 2.89 0.25 -8.00
C ILE A 34 1.40 -0.11 -8.16
N TYR A 35 1.02 -1.00 -9.07
CA TYR A 35 -0.35 -1.47 -9.24
C TYR A 35 -0.87 -2.19 -8.00
N TYR A 36 0.00 -2.88 -7.27
CA TYR A 36 -0.40 -3.64 -6.07
C TYR A 36 -0.84 -2.71 -4.93
N PRO A 37 -0.04 -1.76 -4.43
CA PRO A 37 -0.51 -0.82 -3.42
C PRO A 37 -1.66 0.08 -3.90
N LEU A 38 -1.68 0.47 -5.19
CA LEU A 38 -2.78 1.23 -5.74
C LEU A 38 -4.10 0.44 -5.70
N SER A 39 -4.05 -0.86 -6.02
CA SER A 39 -5.20 -1.75 -5.92
C SER A 39 -5.76 -1.85 -4.49
N VAL A 40 -4.91 -1.81 -3.46
CA VAL A 40 -5.34 -1.83 -2.05
C VAL A 40 -6.21 -0.62 -1.73
N LEU A 41 -5.78 0.57 -2.12
CA LEU A 41 -6.57 1.80 -1.94
C LEU A 41 -7.88 1.76 -2.73
N MET A 42 -7.85 1.29 -3.96
CA MET A 42 -9.06 1.13 -4.77
C MET A 42 -10.03 0.11 -4.17
N LEU A 43 -9.54 -1.03 -3.68
CA LEU A 43 -10.35 -2.03 -2.98
C LEU A 43 -10.99 -1.47 -1.71
N SER A 44 -10.29 -0.58 -1.00
CA SER A 44 -10.82 0.17 0.16
C SER A 44 -11.91 1.18 -0.19
N GLY A 45 -12.18 1.41 -1.49
CA GLY A 45 -13.16 2.39 -1.96
C GLY A 45 -12.60 3.81 -2.08
N ILE A 46 -11.30 3.99 -1.95
CA ILE A 46 -10.63 5.29 -2.02
C ILE A 46 -10.39 5.66 -3.50
N ARG A 47 -10.80 6.87 -3.88
CA ARG A 47 -10.71 7.37 -5.26
C ARG A 47 -9.82 8.60 -5.42
N GLU A 48 -9.47 9.29 -4.34
CA GLU A 48 -8.52 10.40 -4.36
C GLU A 48 -7.22 9.91 -3.74
N ILE A 49 -6.16 9.86 -4.54
CA ILE A 49 -4.90 9.22 -4.15
C ILE A 49 -3.73 10.11 -4.52
N LEU A 50 -2.83 10.34 -3.56
CA LEU A 50 -1.56 11.03 -3.74
C LEU A 50 -0.43 10.02 -3.86
N VAL A 51 0.34 10.10 -4.92
CA VAL A 51 1.60 9.35 -5.07
C VAL A 51 2.75 10.27 -4.67
N ILE A 52 3.49 9.87 -3.64
CA ILE A 52 4.69 10.59 -3.18
C ILE A 52 5.91 9.80 -3.60
N SER A 53 6.83 10.44 -4.32
CA SER A 53 8.07 9.81 -4.78
C SER A 53 9.24 10.81 -4.79
N THR A 54 10.43 10.33 -5.14
CA THR A 54 11.59 11.21 -5.32
C THR A 54 11.39 12.13 -6.53
N PRO A 55 12.01 13.33 -6.56
CA PRO A 55 11.92 14.22 -7.73
C PRO A 55 12.36 13.56 -9.03
N GLN A 56 13.34 12.62 -8.97
CA GLN A 56 13.84 11.92 -10.14
C GLN A 56 12.86 10.88 -10.69
N ASP A 57 12.12 10.20 -9.81
CA ASP A 57 11.26 9.08 -10.19
C ASP A 57 9.82 9.51 -10.49
N LEU A 58 9.36 10.62 -9.89
CA LEU A 58 7.98 11.10 -9.99
C LEU A 58 7.46 11.20 -11.43
N PRO A 59 8.22 11.73 -12.41
CA PRO A 59 7.78 11.79 -13.80
C PRO A 59 7.49 10.41 -14.43
N GLY A 60 8.12 9.35 -13.90
CA GLY A 60 7.85 7.96 -14.32
C GLY A 60 6.47 7.49 -13.90
N PHE A 61 6.04 7.82 -12.68
CA PHE A 61 4.69 7.52 -12.17
C PHE A 61 3.63 8.32 -12.90
N GLU A 62 3.84 9.62 -13.11
CA GLU A 62 2.93 10.48 -13.86
C GLU A 62 2.71 9.96 -15.28
N ARG A 63 3.78 9.55 -15.97
CA ARG A 63 3.69 8.98 -17.33
C ARG A 63 2.96 7.63 -17.35
N LEU A 64 3.14 6.80 -16.31
CA LEU A 64 2.51 5.47 -16.22
C LEU A 64 1.03 5.56 -15.89
N LEU A 65 0.66 6.38 -14.92
CA LEU A 65 -0.65 6.35 -14.27
C LEU A 65 -1.56 7.51 -14.70
N GLY A 66 -1.00 8.55 -15.33
CA GLY A 66 -1.73 9.75 -15.74
C GLY A 66 -2.41 10.46 -14.57
N ASP A 67 -3.60 10.96 -14.80
CA ASP A 67 -4.45 11.60 -13.78
C ASP A 67 -5.36 10.60 -13.02
N GLY A 68 -5.28 9.30 -13.37
CA GLY A 68 -6.08 8.22 -12.80
C GLY A 68 -7.45 8.03 -13.42
N SER A 69 -7.85 8.87 -14.40
CA SER A 69 -9.17 8.79 -15.04
C SER A 69 -9.42 7.46 -15.74
N ASP A 70 -8.39 6.79 -16.24
CA ASP A 70 -8.46 5.46 -16.82
C ASP A 70 -8.93 4.39 -15.82
N PHE A 71 -8.71 4.61 -14.53
CA PHE A 71 -9.16 3.72 -13.46
C PHE A 71 -10.34 4.28 -12.67
N GLY A 72 -10.97 5.36 -13.15
CA GLY A 72 -12.08 6.02 -12.46
C GLY A 72 -11.71 6.61 -11.10
N ILE A 73 -10.44 6.93 -10.88
CA ILE A 73 -9.90 7.59 -9.70
C ILE A 73 -9.28 8.94 -10.07
N ARG A 74 -8.83 9.70 -9.08
CA ARG A 74 -8.08 10.94 -9.27
C ARG A 74 -6.72 10.82 -8.59
N LEU A 75 -5.66 10.92 -9.37
CA LEU A 75 -4.28 10.90 -8.90
C LEU A 75 -3.72 12.31 -8.79
N SER A 76 -2.99 12.54 -7.72
CA SER A 76 -2.13 13.70 -7.50
C SER A 76 -0.72 13.22 -7.20
N TYR A 77 0.26 14.08 -7.36
CA TYR A 77 1.67 13.73 -7.25
C TYR A 77 2.39 14.74 -6.38
N ALA A 78 3.31 14.28 -5.54
CA ALA A 78 4.15 15.15 -4.71
C ALA A 78 5.56 14.57 -4.57
N GLU A 79 6.52 15.46 -4.41
CA GLU A 79 7.92 15.11 -4.24
C GLU A 79 8.27 14.89 -2.76
N GLN A 80 9.06 13.84 -2.49
CA GLN A 80 9.80 13.66 -1.25
C GLN A 80 11.29 13.85 -1.55
N PRO A 81 11.87 15.01 -1.30
CA PRO A 81 13.25 15.31 -1.66
C PRO A 81 14.30 14.48 -0.91
N SER A 82 13.99 14.10 0.34
CA SER A 82 14.83 13.27 1.21
C SER A 82 14.02 12.21 1.94
N PRO A 83 14.61 11.02 2.21
CA PRO A 83 13.91 9.91 2.87
C PRO A 83 13.88 10.09 4.40
N ASP A 84 13.21 11.14 4.88
CA ASP A 84 13.19 11.53 6.30
C ASP A 84 12.20 10.71 7.15
N GLY A 85 11.75 9.56 6.65
CA GLY A 85 10.87 8.63 7.33
C GLY A 85 9.47 8.55 6.75
N LEU A 86 8.73 7.49 7.13
CA LEU A 86 7.41 7.21 6.56
C LEU A 86 6.35 8.23 6.99
N ALA A 87 6.45 8.75 8.21
CA ALA A 87 5.48 9.73 8.72
C ALA A 87 5.57 11.08 8.00
N GLN A 88 6.66 11.39 7.31
CA GLN A 88 6.80 12.58 6.47
C GLN A 88 5.72 12.64 5.38
N ALA A 89 5.19 11.49 4.94
CA ALA A 89 4.12 11.42 3.95
C ALA A 89 2.87 12.23 4.36
N PHE A 90 2.54 12.29 5.64
CA PHE A 90 1.40 13.07 6.14
C PHE A 90 1.69 14.58 6.18
N ILE A 91 2.94 14.97 6.33
CA ILE A 91 3.38 16.37 6.30
C ILE A 91 3.39 16.87 4.85
N ILE A 92 3.99 16.10 3.94
CA ILE A 92 4.00 16.41 2.49
C ILE A 92 2.57 16.45 1.94
N GLY A 93 1.75 15.48 2.35
CA GLY A 93 0.37 15.34 1.88
C GLY A 93 -0.65 16.21 2.61
N GLU A 94 -0.27 17.11 3.53
CA GLU A 94 -1.21 17.86 4.36
C GLU A 94 -2.27 18.60 3.59
N GLU A 95 -1.86 19.37 2.58
CA GLU A 95 -2.79 20.12 1.72
C GLU A 95 -3.73 19.19 0.96
N PHE A 96 -3.20 18.10 0.42
CA PHE A 96 -4.00 17.06 -0.24
C PHE A 96 -4.98 16.39 0.72
N ILE A 97 -4.57 16.03 1.92
CA ILE A 97 -5.41 15.40 2.94
C ILE A 97 -6.54 16.36 3.34
N GLY A 98 -6.23 17.63 3.62
CA GLY A 98 -7.19 18.61 4.11
C GLY A 98 -7.83 18.11 5.42
N ASP A 99 -9.17 18.09 5.46
CA ASP A 99 -9.94 17.63 6.63
C ASP A 99 -10.30 16.13 6.56
N ASP A 100 -9.86 15.41 5.52
CA ASP A 100 -10.17 14.01 5.33
C ASP A 100 -9.32 13.08 6.22
N ASP A 101 -9.89 11.92 6.53
CA ASP A 101 -9.11 10.78 7.03
C ASP A 101 -8.24 10.22 5.91
N VAL A 102 -7.17 9.48 6.24
CA VAL A 102 -6.19 9.04 5.26
C VAL A 102 -5.77 7.58 5.44
N CYS A 103 -5.58 6.89 4.34
CA CYS A 103 -4.95 5.56 4.28
C CYS A 103 -3.61 5.68 3.55
N LEU A 104 -2.52 5.23 4.18
CA LEU A 104 -1.16 5.17 3.64
C LEU A 104 -0.80 3.74 3.29
N VAL A 105 -0.30 3.52 2.08
CA VAL A 105 0.27 2.24 1.64
C VAL A 105 1.69 2.45 1.17
N LEU A 106 2.61 1.56 1.56
CA LEU A 106 3.97 1.57 1.05
C LEU A 106 4.00 1.00 -0.38
N GLY A 107 4.67 1.71 -1.27
CA GLY A 107 4.67 1.45 -2.71
C GLY A 107 5.31 0.12 -3.14
N ASP A 108 5.96 -0.58 -2.22
CA ASP A 108 6.66 -1.85 -2.45
C ASP A 108 6.01 -3.04 -1.71
N ASN A 109 4.84 -2.85 -1.13
CA ASN A 109 4.13 -3.90 -0.42
C ASN A 109 3.05 -4.54 -1.30
N ILE A 110 3.04 -5.87 -1.32
CA ILE A 110 2.06 -6.68 -2.03
C ILE A 110 1.23 -7.44 -1.00
N PHE A 111 -0.09 -7.34 -1.12
CA PHE A 111 -1.05 -8.02 -0.25
C PHE A 111 -1.94 -8.93 -1.08
N TYR A 112 -2.08 -10.17 -0.65
CA TYR A 112 -3.03 -11.11 -1.26
C TYR A 112 -3.62 -12.04 -0.19
N GLY A 113 -4.94 -12.19 -0.20
CA GLY A 113 -5.60 -13.10 0.71
C GLY A 113 -7.12 -13.03 0.62
N GLN A 114 -7.75 -14.11 1.03
CA GLN A 114 -9.20 -14.21 1.05
C GLN A 114 -9.80 -13.16 2.02
N SER A 115 -10.91 -12.56 1.61
CA SER A 115 -11.65 -11.56 2.41
C SER A 115 -10.88 -10.25 2.68
N PHE A 116 -9.78 -9.97 1.96
CA PHE A 116 -9.00 -8.75 2.17
C PHE A 116 -9.86 -7.49 2.02
N SER A 117 -10.76 -7.42 1.03
CA SER A 117 -11.67 -6.28 0.86
C SER A 117 -12.57 -6.04 2.07
N LYS A 118 -12.99 -7.11 2.80
CA LYS A 118 -13.77 -6.95 4.04
C LYS A 118 -12.93 -6.36 5.16
N MET A 119 -11.66 -6.80 5.27
CA MET A 119 -10.72 -6.25 6.27
C MET A 119 -10.44 -4.77 5.99
N LEU A 120 -10.25 -4.40 4.74
CA LEU A 120 -10.09 -3.02 4.33
C LEU A 120 -11.33 -2.17 4.65
N SER A 121 -12.53 -2.66 4.36
CA SER A 121 -13.78 -1.98 4.72
C SER A 121 -13.90 -1.78 6.23
N GLN A 122 -13.55 -2.79 7.03
CA GLN A 122 -13.55 -2.68 8.49
C GLN A 122 -12.52 -1.63 8.98
N ALA A 123 -11.33 -1.56 8.38
CA ALA A 123 -10.34 -0.55 8.70
C ALA A 123 -10.86 0.87 8.40
N VAL A 124 -11.51 1.05 7.25
CA VAL A 124 -12.17 2.32 6.90
C VAL A 124 -13.26 2.68 7.92
N GLU A 125 -14.09 1.73 8.32
CA GLU A 125 -15.12 1.95 9.34
C GLU A 125 -14.55 2.31 10.70
N ASN A 126 -13.51 1.62 11.16
CA ASN A 126 -12.83 1.94 12.42
C ASN A 126 -12.35 3.41 12.43
N VAL A 127 -11.79 3.87 11.32
CA VAL A 127 -11.31 5.25 11.19
C VAL A 127 -12.45 6.25 11.12
N THR A 128 -13.41 6.03 10.23
CA THR A 128 -14.45 7.03 9.92
C THR A 128 -15.56 7.10 10.98
N LYS A 129 -15.94 5.96 11.57
CA LYS A 129 -17.02 5.87 12.55
C LYS A 129 -16.52 5.88 14.00
N GLU A 130 -15.45 5.15 14.29
CA GLU A 130 -14.94 5.00 15.65
C GLU A 130 -13.79 5.96 15.98
N ARG A 131 -13.26 6.68 14.98
CA ARG A 131 -12.11 7.60 15.09
C ARG A 131 -10.84 6.89 15.60
N LYS A 132 -10.68 5.61 15.27
CA LYS A 132 -9.53 4.79 15.65
C LYS A 132 -8.64 4.50 14.45
N ALA A 133 -7.34 4.75 14.61
CA ALA A 133 -6.34 4.29 13.66
C ALA A 133 -6.38 2.76 13.54
N THR A 134 -6.15 2.25 12.35
CA THR A 134 -6.08 0.80 12.10
C THR A 134 -4.82 0.49 11.32
N VAL A 135 -4.00 -0.39 11.86
CA VAL A 135 -2.81 -0.96 11.22
C VAL A 135 -2.97 -2.46 11.07
N PHE A 136 -2.10 -3.10 10.28
CA PHE A 136 -2.20 -4.52 9.99
C PHE A 136 -0.97 -5.26 10.50
N GLY A 137 -1.18 -6.38 11.19
CA GLY A 137 -0.14 -7.25 11.71
C GLY A 137 -0.04 -8.56 10.93
N TYR A 138 1.17 -8.96 10.58
CA TYR A 138 1.46 -10.21 9.88
C TYR A 138 2.52 -11.02 10.62
N TYR A 139 2.28 -12.34 10.78
CA TYR A 139 3.19 -13.21 11.47
C TYR A 139 4.42 -13.52 10.61
N VAL A 140 5.61 -13.18 11.10
CA VAL A 140 6.90 -13.36 10.41
C VAL A 140 7.87 -14.16 11.27
N LYS A 141 8.89 -14.75 10.64
CA LYS A 141 9.96 -15.48 11.33
C LYS A 141 11.08 -14.59 11.85
N ASP A 142 11.22 -13.39 11.29
CA ASP A 142 12.30 -12.41 11.50
C ASP A 142 11.74 -11.02 11.90
N PRO A 143 10.98 -10.94 13.03
CA PRO A 143 10.25 -9.72 13.41
C PRO A 143 11.17 -8.52 13.72
N GLU A 144 12.42 -8.74 14.10
CA GLU A 144 13.41 -7.70 14.41
C GLU A 144 13.69 -6.74 13.24
N ARG A 145 13.25 -7.08 12.05
CA ARG A 145 13.41 -6.23 10.85
C ARG A 145 12.34 -5.15 10.71
N TYR A 146 11.25 -5.24 11.49
CA TYR A 146 10.02 -4.47 11.32
C TYR A 146 9.60 -3.77 12.60
N GLY A 147 8.59 -2.90 12.52
CA GLY A 147 7.82 -2.53 13.68
C GLY A 147 7.06 -3.76 14.20
N VAL A 148 7.15 -4.04 15.49
CA VAL A 148 6.57 -5.24 16.11
C VAL A 148 5.48 -4.87 17.08
N ALA A 149 4.28 -5.47 16.92
CA ALA A 149 3.16 -5.29 17.84
C ALA A 149 3.10 -6.41 18.87
N GLU A 150 2.95 -6.04 20.15
CA GLU A 150 2.72 -6.96 21.28
C GLU A 150 1.24 -6.97 21.65
N PHE A 151 0.72 -8.12 22.02
CA PHE A 151 -0.70 -8.32 22.38
C PHE A 151 -0.85 -9.00 23.75
N ASP A 152 -1.94 -8.65 24.43
CA ASP A 152 -2.40 -9.44 25.57
C ASP A 152 -3.17 -10.70 25.14
N ASN A 153 -3.58 -11.50 26.10
CA ASN A 153 -4.35 -12.72 25.85
C ASN A 153 -5.76 -12.47 25.27
N ALA A 154 -6.26 -11.24 25.34
CA ALA A 154 -7.53 -10.81 24.77
C ALA A 154 -7.37 -10.23 23.35
N GLY A 155 -6.12 -10.09 22.87
CA GLY A 155 -5.81 -9.54 21.54
C GLY A 155 -5.71 -8.00 21.52
N ASN A 156 -5.67 -7.35 22.69
CA ASN A 156 -5.43 -5.90 22.72
C ASN A 156 -3.95 -5.60 22.53
N VAL A 157 -3.64 -4.52 21.83
CA VAL A 157 -2.26 -4.09 21.60
C VAL A 157 -1.71 -3.50 22.89
N LEU A 158 -0.57 -4.01 23.35
CA LEU A 158 0.14 -3.54 24.53
C LEU A 158 1.27 -2.57 24.18
N SER A 159 2.02 -2.88 23.13
CA SER A 159 3.12 -2.04 22.67
C SER A 159 3.36 -2.21 21.17
N ILE A 160 4.00 -1.22 20.55
CA ILE A 160 4.59 -1.31 19.22
C ILE A 160 6.00 -0.76 19.30
N GLU A 161 6.99 -1.54 18.84
CA GLU A 161 8.40 -1.18 18.90
C GLU A 161 9.03 -1.26 17.51
N GLU A 162 9.80 -0.23 17.13
CA GLU A 162 10.50 -0.21 15.83
C GLU A 162 11.78 -1.03 15.90
N LYS A 163 11.87 -2.07 15.09
CA LYS A 163 13.06 -2.93 14.93
C LYS A 163 13.69 -3.33 16.27
N PRO A 164 12.93 -3.93 17.18
CA PRO A 164 13.43 -4.26 18.51
C PRO A 164 14.52 -5.33 18.43
N ALA A 165 15.60 -5.15 19.20
CA ALA A 165 16.66 -6.17 19.29
C ALA A 165 16.17 -7.49 19.93
N GLN A 166 15.12 -7.41 20.75
CA GLN A 166 14.44 -8.55 21.36
C GLN A 166 12.94 -8.40 21.16
N PRO A 167 12.39 -8.90 20.03
CA PRO A 167 10.97 -8.78 19.71
C PRO A 167 10.10 -9.49 20.75
N LYS A 168 9.02 -8.83 21.19
CA LYS A 168 8.07 -9.39 22.15
C LYS A 168 7.02 -10.28 21.50
N SER A 169 6.92 -10.25 20.18
CA SER A 169 6.03 -11.09 19.37
C SER A 169 6.63 -11.31 17.98
N ASN A 170 5.98 -12.16 17.18
CA ASN A 170 6.30 -12.36 15.77
C ASN A 170 5.39 -11.56 14.82
N TYR A 171 4.58 -10.64 15.34
CA TYR A 171 3.67 -9.85 14.49
C TYR A 171 4.32 -8.55 14.04
N ALA A 172 4.77 -8.53 12.79
CA ALA A 172 5.23 -7.32 12.12
C ALA A 172 4.06 -6.42 11.74
N VAL A 173 4.17 -5.12 11.97
CA VAL A 173 3.26 -4.12 11.43
C VAL A 173 3.64 -3.87 9.98
N VAL A 174 2.73 -4.20 9.07
CA VAL A 174 2.99 -4.13 7.63
C VAL A 174 2.69 -2.75 7.04
N GLY A 175 3.14 -2.48 5.83
CA GLY A 175 3.09 -1.17 5.17
C GLY A 175 1.69 -0.74 4.70
N LEU A 176 0.68 -0.88 5.54
CA LEU A 176 -0.70 -0.43 5.32
C LEU A 176 -1.26 0.16 6.61
N TYR A 177 -1.65 1.42 6.55
CA TYR A 177 -2.04 2.20 7.70
C TYR A 177 -3.26 3.06 7.39
N CYS A 178 -4.30 3.02 8.21
CA CYS A 178 -5.48 3.88 8.06
C CYS A 178 -5.63 4.74 9.32
N TYR A 179 -5.71 6.06 9.15
CA TYR A 179 -5.72 7.01 10.27
C TYR A 179 -6.84 8.03 10.16
N PRO A 180 -7.40 8.46 11.30
CA PRO A 180 -8.16 9.70 11.37
C PRO A 180 -7.28 10.90 10.99
N ASN A 181 -7.89 11.99 10.53
CA ASN A 181 -7.23 13.24 10.14
C ASN A 181 -6.18 13.75 11.17
N LYS A 182 -6.41 13.48 12.45
CA LYS A 182 -5.48 13.79 13.56
C LYS A 182 -4.03 13.39 13.27
N VAL A 183 -3.79 12.41 12.38
CA VAL A 183 -2.45 11.91 12.04
C VAL A 183 -1.53 13.01 11.51
N VAL A 184 -2.07 14.00 10.78
CA VAL A 184 -1.27 15.13 10.27
C VAL A 184 -0.64 15.91 11.43
N LYS A 185 -1.44 16.21 12.46
CA LYS A 185 -0.95 16.88 13.67
C LYS A 185 0.04 16.02 14.43
N VAL A 186 -0.21 14.72 14.56
CA VAL A 186 0.70 13.78 15.22
C VAL A 186 2.03 13.75 14.49
N ALA A 187 2.03 13.57 13.17
CA ALA A 187 3.25 13.51 12.35
C ALA A 187 4.13 14.78 12.45
N LYS A 188 3.50 15.94 12.59
CA LYS A 188 4.22 17.21 12.78
C LYS A 188 4.88 17.35 14.16
N ASN A 189 4.39 16.63 15.17
CA ASN A 189 4.84 16.78 16.56
C ASN A 189 5.81 15.67 17.00
N ILE A 190 5.91 14.55 16.31
CA ILE A 190 6.89 13.51 16.61
C ILE A 190 8.30 14.01 16.34
N LYS A 191 9.26 13.46 17.06
CA LYS A 191 10.70 13.76 16.88
C LYS A 191 11.33 12.67 16.02
N PRO A 192 12.35 13.03 15.20
CA PRO A 192 13.14 12.04 14.50
C PRO A 192 13.77 11.03 15.48
N SER A 193 13.81 9.76 15.07
CA SER A 193 14.49 8.69 15.79
C SER A 193 16.02 8.89 15.81
N ALA A 194 16.72 7.99 16.48
CA ALA A 194 18.19 7.95 16.45
C ALA A 194 18.76 7.77 15.02
N ARG A 195 17.94 7.31 14.08
CA ARG A 195 18.27 7.19 12.65
C ARG A 195 18.04 8.49 11.85
N GLY A 196 17.48 9.52 12.50
CA GLY A 196 17.09 10.77 11.85
C GLY A 196 15.77 10.70 11.10
N GLU A 197 14.98 9.63 11.25
CA GLU A 197 13.73 9.39 10.54
C GLU A 197 12.50 9.68 11.40
N LEU A 198 11.45 10.26 10.79
CA LEU A 198 10.12 10.37 11.37
C LEU A 198 9.41 9.01 11.24
N GLU A 199 9.50 8.22 12.31
CA GLU A 199 9.06 6.83 12.30
C GLU A 199 7.54 6.71 12.33
N ILE A 200 6.98 5.86 11.48
CA ILE A 200 5.55 5.53 11.52
C ILE A 200 5.20 4.80 12.83
N THR A 201 6.13 4.05 13.39
CA THR A 201 5.97 3.36 14.68
C THR A 201 5.73 4.35 15.80
N THR A 202 6.39 5.53 15.79
CA THR A 202 6.14 6.59 16.78
C THR A 202 4.73 7.16 16.61
N VAL A 203 4.26 7.35 15.39
CA VAL A 203 2.86 7.74 15.13
C VAL A 203 1.90 6.71 15.71
N ASN A 204 2.14 5.42 15.48
CA ASN A 204 1.30 4.35 16.02
C ASN A 204 1.30 4.33 17.56
N GLN A 205 2.44 4.61 18.21
CA GLN A 205 2.54 4.71 19.67
C GLN A 205 1.69 5.85 20.22
N GLU A 206 1.65 7.02 19.56
CA GLU A 206 0.79 8.13 19.97
C GLU A 206 -0.70 7.73 19.93
N PHE A 207 -1.15 7.08 18.85
CA PHE A 207 -2.52 6.56 18.79
C PHE A 207 -2.79 5.46 19.82
N LEU A 208 -1.79 4.61 20.11
CA LEU A 208 -1.92 3.58 21.13
C LEU A 208 -2.06 4.20 22.53
N ASN A 209 -1.24 5.19 22.87
CA ASN A 209 -1.27 5.91 24.16
C ASN A 209 -2.63 6.59 24.40
N ASP A 210 -3.25 7.09 23.33
CA ASP A 210 -4.59 7.70 23.38
C ASP A 210 -5.73 6.66 23.40
N GLY A 211 -5.44 5.35 23.30
CA GLY A 211 -6.44 4.29 23.21
C GLY A 211 -7.19 4.25 21.87
N GLU A 212 -6.61 4.87 20.85
CA GLU A 212 -7.20 5.07 19.53
C GLU A 212 -6.53 4.21 18.43
N LEU A 213 -5.85 3.12 18.78
CA LEU A 213 -5.21 2.20 17.83
C LEU A 213 -5.88 0.83 17.84
N LYS A 214 -6.14 0.32 16.65
CA LYS A 214 -6.51 -1.08 16.40
C LYS A 214 -5.49 -1.75 15.52
N VAL A 215 -5.23 -3.03 15.76
CA VAL A 215 -4.44 -3.88 14.86
C VAL A 215 -5.34 -4.99 14.32
N GLN A 216 -5.40 -5.12 12.99
CA GLN A 216 -6.04 -6.25 12.32
C GLN A 216 -4.99 -7.27 11.92
N LEU A 217 -5.15 -8.52 12.37
CA LEU A 217 -4.21 -9.58 12.06
C LEU A 217 -4.53 -10.23 10.71
N LEU A 218 -3.56 -10.23 9.82
CA LEU A 218 -3.57 -10.99 8.58
C LEU A 218 -3.28 -12.45 8.94
N GLY A 219 -4.29 -13.30 8.82
CA GLY A 219 -4.22 -14.69 9.26
C GLY A 219 -3.49 -15.63 8.29
N ARG A 220 -3.49 -16.92 8.60
CA ARG A 220 -2.98 -17.95 7.68
C ARG A 220 -3.75 -17.91 6.36
N GLY A 221 -3.03 -18.10 5.26
CA GLY A 221 -3.60 -17.97 3.91
C GLY A 221 -3.50 -16.55 3.33
N PHE A 222 -3.02 -15.56 4.11
CA PHE A 222 -2.57 -14.29 3.61
C PHE A 222 -1.12 -14.38 3.15
N ALA A 223 -0.80 -13.68 2.06
CA ALA A 223 0.55 -13.36 1.65
C ALA A 223 0.75 -11.85 1.76
N TRP A 224 1.77 -11.47 2.52
CA TRP A 224 2.36 -10.15 2.51
C TRP A 224 3.80 -10.30 2.04
N LEU A 225 4.15 -9.61 0.96
CA LEU A 225 5.47 -9.69 0.34
C LEU A 225 6.08 -8.29 0.34
N ASP A 226 7.24 -8.16 0.96
CA ASP A 226 8.10 -7.02 0.79
C ASP A 226 9.06 -7.30 -0.37
N THR A 227 9.21 -6.39 -1.30
CA THR A 227 10.04 -6.57 -2.48
C THR A 227 11.41 -5.89 -2.31
N GLY A 228 11.99 -5.98 -1.10
CA GLY A 228 13.17 -5.23 -0.69
C GLY A 228 14.51 -5.78 -1.18
N THR A 229 14.56 -7.02 -1.67
CA THR A 229 15.77 -7.71 -2.15
C THR A 229 15.53 -8.34 -3.51
N HIS A 230 16.61 -8.75 -4.21
CA HIS A 230 16.49 -9.46 -5.49
C HIS A 230 15.68 -10.76 -5.34
N ASP A 231 15.92 -11.51 -4.26
CA ASP A 231 15.20 -12.75 -3.99
C ASP A 231 13.72 -12.50 -3.73
N SER A 232 13.37 -11.55 -2.85
CA SER A 232 11.97 -11.25 -2.55
C SER A 232 11.22 -10.66 -3.75
N LEU A 233 11.90 -9.93 -4.63
CA LEU A 233 11.33 -9.44 -5.90
C LEU A 233 10.98 -10.61 -6.84
N SER A 234 11.89 -11.59 -6.96
CA SER A 234 11.67 -12.80 -7.76
C SER A 234 10.56 -13.67 -7.17
N GLU A 235 10.57 -13.89 -5.86
CA GLU A 235 9.55 -14.65 -5.14
C GLU A 235 8.16 -14.04 -5.33
N ALA A 236 8.04 -12.72 -5.24
CA ALA A 236 6.78 -12.01 -5.46
C ALA A 236 6.25 -12.23 -6.89
N SER A 237 7.13 -12.13 -7.90
CA SER A 237 6.75 -12.37 -9.30
C SER A 237 6.29 -13.82 -9.51
N ASN A 238 7.01 -14.80 -8.98
CA ASN A 238 6.66 -16.23 -9.08
C ASN A 238 5.35 -16.55 -8.36
N PHE A 239 5.11 -15.93 -7.20
CA PHE A 239 3.87 -16.07 -6.44
C PHE A 239 2.66 -15.59 -7.26
N VAL A 240 2.73 -14.38 -7.80
CA VAL A 240 1.66 -13.80 -8.61
C VAL A 240 1.43 -14.64 -9.87
N GLU A 241 2.49 -14.99 -10.59
CA GLU A 241 2.42 -15.83 -11.80
C GLU A 241 1.71 -17.15 -11.53
N THR A 242 2.09 -17.84 -10.45
CA THR A 242 1.52 -19.13 -10.09
C THR A 242 0.03 -19.05 -9.83
N LEU A 243 -0.41 -18.05 -9.06
CA LEU A 243 -1.82 -17.87 -8.74
C LEU A 243 -2.64 -17.48 -9.96
N GLU A 244 -2.19 -16.50 -10.74
CA GLU A 244 -2.90 -16.04 -11.92
C GLU A 244 -3.04 -17.16 -12.96
N LYS A 245 -1.98 -17.95 -13.21
CA LYS A 245 -2.04 -19.10 -14.12
C LYS A 245 -2.97 -20.20 -13.64
N ARG A 246 -3.09 -20.41 -12.34
CA ARG A 246 -3.96 -21.45 -11.77
C ARG A 246 -5.42 -21.05 -11.76
N GLN A 247 -5.72 -19.80 -11.41
CA GLN A 247 -7.09 -19.32 -11.24
C GLN A 247 -7.68 -18.73 -12.53
N GLY A 248 -6.84 -18.29 -13.46
CA GLY A 248 -7.28 -17.53 -14.63
C GLY A 248 -7.79 -16.12 -14.29
N LEU A 249 -7.53 -15.66 -13.06
CA LEU A 249 -7.91 -14.34 -12.56
C LEU A 249 -6.66 -13.49 -12.29
N LYS A 250 -6.74 -12.21 -12.57
CA LYS A 250 -5.64 -11.27 -12.30
C LYS A 250 -5.62 -10.81 -10.84
N ILE A 251 -4.43 -10.66 -10.29
CA ILE A 251 -4.19 -10.02 -9.00
C ILE A 251 -3.92 -8.55 -9.24
N SER A 252 -4.56 -7.65 -8.45
CA SER A 252 -4.33 -6.20 -8.52
C SER A 252 -4.50 -5.61 -9.93
N CYS A 253 -5.47 -6.10 -10.68
CA CYS A 253 -5.86 -5.53 -11.97
C CYS A 253 -6.73 -4.29 -11.72
N LEU A 254 -6.15 -3.10 -11.94
CA LEU A 254 -6.79 -1.83 -11.61
C LEU A 254 -8.06 -1.61 -12.44
N GLU A 255 -8.01 -1.96 -13.72
CA GLU A 255 -9.11 -1.83 -14.66
C GLU A 255 -10.28 -2.73 -14.26
N GLU A 256 -10.01 -3.98 -13.85
CA GLU A 256 -11.04 -4.89 -13.34
C GLU A 256 -11.68 -4.35 -12.06
N ILE A 257 -10.86 -3.87 -11.10
CA ILE A 257 -11.37 -3.29 -9.86
C ILE A 257 -12.27 -2.09 -10.15
N ALA A 258 -11.83 -1.19 -11.02
CA ALA A 258 -12.59 -0.02 -11.44
C ALA A 258 -13.93 -0.41 -12.09
N TYR A 259 -13.90 -1.39 -12.99
CA TYR A 259 -15.11 -1.89 -13.67
C TYR A 259 -16.08 -2.56 -12.69
N ARG A 260 -15.60 -3.47 -11.83
CA ARG A 260 -16.44 -4.15 -10.84
C ARG A 260 -17.03 -3.21 -9.79
N LYS A 261 -16.35 -2.10 -9.50
CA LYS A 261 -16.87 -1.04 -8.62
C LYS A 261 -17.79 -0.04 -9.35
N GLY A 262 -17.99 -0.19 -10.67
CA GLY A 262 -18.79 0.72 -11.48
C GLY A 262 -18.17 2.12 -11.63
N TRP A 263 -16.86 2.24 -11.47
CA TRP A 263 -16.15 3.51 -11.64
C TRP A 263 -15.80 3.80 -13.10
N ILE A 264 -15.70 2.76 -13.93
CA ILE A 264 -15.60 2.85 -15.38
C ILE A 264 -16.66 1.96 -16.04
N THR A 265 -17.04 2.29 -17.28
CA THR A 265 -18.02 1.52 -18.06
C THR A 265 -17.37 0.34 -18.77
N ALA A 266 -18.19 -0.57 -19.31
CA ALA A 266 -17.73 -1.67 -20.17
C ALA A 266 -17.02 -1.15 -21.43
N GLU A 267 -17.54 -0.09 -22.03
CA GLU A 267 -16.94 0.55 -23.21
C GLU A 267 -15.54 1.09 -22.90
N LYS A 268 -15.39 1.77 -21.75
CA LYS A 268 -14.07 2.27 -21.29
C LYS A 268 -13.11 1.11 -21.05
N LEU A 269 -13.55 0.02 -20.40
CA LEU A 269 -12.72 -1.16 -20.18
C LEU A 269 -12.25 -1.78 -21.52
N GLN A 270 -13.15 -1.87 -22.51
CA GLN A 270 -12.79 -2.35 -23.85
C GLN A 270 -11.81 -1.41 -24.56
N GLU A 271 -11.97 -0.09 -24.40
CA GLU A 271 -11.03 0.89 -24.92
C GLU A 271 -9.62 0.68 -24.35
N LEU A 272 -9.50 0.51 -23.02
CA LEU A 272 -8.24 0.26 -22.34
C LEU A 272 -7.61 -1.08 -22.77
N ALA A 273 -8.40 -2.10 -23.06
CA ALA A 273 -7.91 -3.40 -23.52
C ALA A 273 -7.30 -3.35 -24.92
N LYS A 274 -7.82 -2.51 -25.84
CA LYS A 274 -7.42 -2.50 -27.27
C LYS A 274 -5.92 -2.47 -27.53
N PRO A 275 -5.10 -1.58 -26.92
CA PRO A 275 -3.67 -1.52 -27.18
C PRO A 275 -2.92 -2.75 -26.68
N MET A 276 -3.53 -3.53 -25.76
CA MET A 276 -2.92 -4.69 -25.08
C MET A 276 -3.41 -6.05 -25.58
N LEU A 277 -4.25 -6.12 -26.63
CA LEU A 277 -4.83 -7.38 -27.10
C LEU A 277 -3.80 -8.41 -27.61
N LYS A 278 -2.57 -7.99 -27.86
CA LYS A 278 -1.46 -8.89 -28.24
C LYS A 278 -0.88 -9.67 -27.06
N ASN A 279 -1.25 -9.32 -25.83
CA ASN A 279 -0.80 -9.99 -24.62
C ASN A 279 -1.98 -10.51 -23.78
N GLN A 280 -1.67 -11.37 -22.80
CA GLN A 280 -2.68 -12.01 -21.95
C GLN A 280 -3.42 -11.03 -21.05
N TYR A 281 -2.80 -9.91 -20.65
CA TYR A 281 -3.43 -8.89 -19.81
C TYR A 281 -4.61 -8.23 -20.55
N GLY A 282 -4.37 -7.73 -21.76
CA GLY A 282 -5.44 -7.12 -22.57
C GLY A 282 -6.54 -8.11 -22.96
N GLN A 283 -6.17 -9.36 -23.29
CA GLN A 283 -7.15 -10.42 -23.56
C GLN A 283 -8.04 -10.71 -22.36
N TYR A 284 -7.46 -10.72 -21.14
CA TYR A 284 -8.22 -10.83 -19.90
C TYR A 284 -9.22 -9.70 -19.72
N LEU A 285 -8.79 -8.44 -19.90
CA LEU A 285 -9.70 -7.28 -19.80
C LEU A 285 -10.87 -7.38 -20.78
N GLN A 286 -10.60 -7.83 -22.01
CA GLN A 286 -11.65 -8.02 -23.01
C GLN A 286 -12.69 -9.06 -22.59
N GLN A 287 -12.25 -10.16 -21.96
CA GLN A 287 -13.12 -11.25 -21.52
C GLN A 287 -14.04 -10.84 -20.37
N LEU A 288 -13.64 -9.88 -19.52
CA LEU A 288 -14.44 -9.43 -18.37
C LEU A 288 -15.82 -8.87 -18.77
N THR A 289 -15.97 -8.33 -19.97
CA THR A 289 -17.24 -7.77 -20.45
C THR A 289 -18.09 -8.77 -21.22
N ILE A 290 -17.52 -9.93 -21.63
CA ILE A 290 -18.24 -10.96 -22.42
C ILE A 290 -18.94 -11.95 -21.49
N ASN A 291 -18.37 -12.20 -20.31
CA ASN A 291 -18.81 -13.25 -19.36
C ASN A 291 -19.69 -12.72 -18.22
N ASN A 292 -20.20 -11.51 -18.33
CA ASN A 292 -21.13 -10.91 -17.36
C ASN A 292 -22.57 -10.88 -17.91
#